data_60ab35d71435167656cb39d1a5e28196
#
_entry.id   60ab35d71435167656cb39d1a5e28196
#
_cell.length_a   1.000
_cell.length_b   1.000
_cell.length_c   1.000
_cell.angle_alpha   90.00
_cell.angle_beta   90.00
_cell.angle_gamma   90.00
#
_symmetry.space_group_name_H-M   'P 1'
#
loop_
_entity.id
_entity.type
_entity.pdbx_description
1 polymer ?
#
loop_
_entity_poly.entity_id
_entity_poly.type
_entity_poly.pdbx_seq_one_letter_code
_entity_poly.pdbx_strand_id
1 'polypeptide(L)'
;MKGFKKARKLDEHYCNALKDANEELGRILSENLQGSLPAIALDGHQALTTAYMNDCEPLLCFAQQVNGFGCKGDVFMGISTSGNSKYVLFAATVSKAKRMKVIGLTGAKNSKLAAMTDMH
;
A
#
# COMPACT_ATOMS: atom_id res chain seq x y z
N MET A 1 -19.00 -1.09 -17.58
CA MET A 1 -17.57 -1.32 -17.29
C MET A 1 -17.40 -2.83 -17.10
N LYS A 2 -16.69 -3.50 -17.99
CA LYS A 2 -16.37 -4.92 -17.79
C LYS A 2 -15.29 -4.97 -16.70
N GLY A 3 -15.77 -5.00 -15.46
CA GLY A 3 -14.94 -5.00 -14.29
C GLY A 3 -13.95 -6.15 -14.23
N PHE A 4 -13.55 -6.52 -13.10
CA PHE A 4 -12.61 -7.58 -12.82
C PHE A 4 -12.85 -8.85 -13.66
N LYS A 5 -11.98 -9.10 -14.63
CA LYS A 5 -11.89 -10.44 -15.20
C LYS A 5 -11.16 -11.31 -14.18
N LYS A 6 -11.66 -12.50 -13.93
CA LYS A 6 -11.02 -13.50 -13.07
C LYS A 6 -9.67 -13.92 -13.67
N ALA A 7 -8.71 -13.00 -13.61
CA ALA A 7 -7.40 -13.15 -14.23
C ALA A 7 -6.44 -14.00 -13.38
N ARG A 8 -6.69 -14.09 -12.07
CA ARG A 8 -5.85 -14.84 -11.13
C ARG A 8 -6.73 -15.77 -10.33
N LYS A 9 -6.57 -17.05 -10.52
CA LYS A 9 -7.25 -18.06 -9.71
C LYS A 9 -6.70 -18.06 -8.29
N LEU A 10 -7.58 -18.32 -7.32
CA LEU A 10 -7.14 -18.60 -5.95
C LEU A 10 -6.34 -19.90 -5.92
N ASP A 11 -5.41 -19.98 -4.98
CA ASP A 11 -4.72 -21.22 -4.67
C ASP A 11 -5.74 -22.28 -4.20
N GLU A 12 -5.57 -23.52 -4.66
CA GLU A 12 -6.43 -24.64 -4.31
C GLU A 12 -6.46 -24.89 -2.79
N HIS A 13 -5.32 -24.77 -2.14
CA HIS A 13 -5.23 -24.91 -0.68
C HIS A 13 -6.10 -23.88 0.04
N TYR A 14 -6.11 -22.64 -0.43
CA TYR A 14 -6.95 -21.57 0.12
C TYR A 14 -8.43 -21.82 -0.16
N CYS A 15 -8.78 -22.30 -1.36
CA CYS A 15 -10.15 -22.69 -1.69
C CYS A 15 -10.68 -23.78 -0.74
N ASN A 16 -9.85 -24.76 -0.42
CA ASN A 16 -10.19 -25.80 0.54
C ASN A 16 -10.38 -25.26 1.94
N ALA A 17 -9.52 -24.34 2.37
CA ALA A 17 -9.64 -23.67 3.67
C ALA A 17 -10.95 -22.84 3.78
N LEU A 18 -11.37 -22.19 2.71
CA LEU A 18 -12.64 -21.47 2.65
C LEU A 18 -13.84 -22.41 2.83
N LYS A 19 -13.82 -23.58 2.18
CA LYS A 19 -14.87 -24.59 2.30
C LYS A 19 -14.87 -25.27 3.67
N ASP A 20 -13.71 -25.45 4.27
CA ASP A 20 -13.59 -25.98 5.63
C ASP A 20 -14.16 -24.99 6.66
N ALA A 21 -14.00 -23.68 6.44
CA ALA A 21 -14.55 -22.65 7.30
C ALA A 21 -16.09 -22.60 7.23
N ASN A 22 -16.65 -22.72 6.04
CA ASN A 22 -18.09 -22.84 5.78
C ASN A 22 -18.30 -23.40 4.37
N GLU A 23 -18.95 -24.54 4.29
CA GLU A 23 -19.11 -25.27 3.02
C GLU A 23 -19.81 -24.45 1.92
N GLU A 24 -20.98 -23.91 2.23
CA GLU A 24 -21.77 -23.15 1.26
C GLU A 24 -21.12 -21.83 0.88
N LEU A 25 -20.76 -21.01 1.88
CA LEU A 25 -20.13 -19.72 1.66
C LEU A 25 -18.73 -19.87 1.06
N GLY A 26 -17.99 -20.88 1.49
CA GLY A 26 -16.65 -21.17 0.95
C GLY A 26 -16.68 -21.56 -0.52
N ARG A 27 -17.68 -22.30 -0.95
CA ARG A 27 -17.89 -22.62 -2.36
C ARG A 27 -18.16 -21.36 -3.19
N ILE A 28 -19.05 -20.51 -2.73
CA ILE A 28 -19.36 -19.24 -3.39
C ILE A 28 -18.11 -18.35 -3.50
N LEU A 29 -17.35 -18.23 -2.41
CA LEU A 29 -16.12 -17.45 -2.37
C LEU A 29 -15.04 -18.02 -3.30
N SER A 30 -14.87 -19.34 -3.33
CA SER A 30 -13.89 -20.01 -4.18
C SER A 30 -14.18 -19.79 -5.67
N GLU A 31 -15.44 -19.72 -6.04
CA GLU A 31 -15.87 -19.49 -7.42
C GLU A 31 -15.75 -18.02 -7.84
N ASN A 32 -15.90 -17.07 -6.92
CA ASN A 32 -16.05 -15.66 -7.21
C ASN A 32 -14.86 -14.79 -6.83
N LEU A 33 -14.08 -15.16 -5.80
CA LEU A 33 -12.87 -14.43 -5.46
C LEU A 33 -11.75 -14.70 -6.46
N GLN A 34 -10.87 -13.75 -6.58
CA GLN A 34 -9.64 -13.91 -7.37
C GLN A 34 -8.43 -13.52 -6.52
N GLY A 35 -7.27 -14.02 -6.90
CA GLY A 35 -6.02 -13.63 -6.27
C GLY A 35 -5.79 -12.12 -6.40
N SER A 36 -5.30 -11.51 -5.34
CA SER A 36 -4.98 -10.08 -5.31
C SER A 36 -3.64 -9.86 -4.64
N LEU A 37 -3.00 -8.76 -5.01
CA LEU A 37 -1.83 -8.27 -4.29
C LEU A 37 -2.30 -7.27 -3.23
N PRO A 38 -1.82 -7.36 -1.99
CA PRO A 38 -2.15 -6.39 -0.98
C PRO A 38 -1.51 -5.04 -1.34
N ALA A 39 -2.35 -4.02 -1.54
CA ALA A 39 -1.89 -2.67 -1.80
C ALA A 39 -2.84 -1.68 -1.14
N ILE A 40 -2.29 -0.66 -0.49
CA ILE A 40 -3.04 0.36 0.25
C ILE A 40 -2.62 1.73 -0.27
N ALA A 41 -3.61 2.54 -0.67
CA ALA A 41 -3.40 3.95 -0.97
C ALA A 41 -3.48 4.75 0.34
N LEU A 42 -2.40 5.43 0.71
CA LEU A 42 -2.32 6.15 1.98
C LEU A 42 -3.21 7.40 2.02
N ASP A 43 -3.58 7.93 0.87
CA ASP A 43 -4.51 9.05 0.73
C ASP A 43 -5.99 8.61 0.69
N GLY A 44 -6.27 7.32 0.71
CA GLY A 44 -7.62 6.76 0.66
C GLY A 44 -8.37 6.71 2.00
N HIS A 45 -7.69 6.95 3.12
CA HIS A 45 -8.26 6.86 4.47
C HIS A 45 -8.64 8.24 4.99
N GLN A 46 -9.70 8.83 4.46
CA GLN A 46 -10.11 10.21 4.80
C GLN A 46 -10.36 10.43 6.28
N ALA A 47 -11.07 9.53 6.94
CA ALA A 47 -11.37 9.65 8.36
C ALA A 47 -10.09 9.64 9.22
N LEU A 48 -9.18 8.72 8.96
CA LEU A 48 -7.90 8.65 9.63
C LEU A 48 -7.05 9.88 9.36
N THR A 49 -6.98 10.31 8.10
CA THR A 49 -6.22 11.50 7.69
C THR A 49 -6.77 12.75 8.35
N THR A 50 -8.09 12.95 8.36
CA THR A 50 -8.75 14.10 8.98
C THR A 50 -8.51 14.13 10.49
N ALA A 51 -8.70 13.02 11.18
CA ALA A 51 -8.45 12.93 12.62
C ALA A 51 -6.98 13.23 12.93
N TYR A 52 -6.06 12.63 12.20
CA TYR A 52 -4.63 12.84 12.38
C TYR A 52 -4.22 14.30 12.14
N MET A 53 -4.74 14.92 11.09
CA MET A 53 -4.45 16.33 10.77
C MET A 53 -4.94 17.31 11.83
N ASN A 54 -6.04 16.98 12.54
CA ASN A 54 -6.56 17.80 13.61
C ASN A 54 -5.75 17.67 14.91
N ASP A 55 -5.27 16.48 15.22
CA ASP A 55 -4.70 16.15 16.52
C ASP A 55 -3.16 16.08 16.52
N CYS A 56 -2.55 15.92 15.35
CA CYS A 56 -1.11 15.70 15.20
C CYS A 56 -0.51 16.61 14.13
N GLU A 57 0.77 16.39 13.84
CA GLU A 57 1.49 17.10 12.77
C GLU A 57 0.99 16.64 11.40
N PRO A 58 0.28 17.49 10.63
CA PRO A 58 -0.35 17.07 9.36
C PRO A 58 0.62 16.46 8.34
N LEU A 59 1.87 16.96 8.31
CA LEU A 59 2.88 16.47 7.36
C LEU A 59 3.28 15.01 7.59
N LEU A 60 2.96 14.45 8.75
CA LEU A 60 3.31 13.08 9.12
C LEU A 60 2.20 12.06 8.84
N CYS A 61 1.07 12.46 8.27
CA CYS A 61 -0.07 11.56 8.12
C CYS A 61 0.24 10.30 7.29
N PHE A 62 1.02 10.40 6.23
CA PHE A 62 1.44 9.23 5.46
C PHE A 62 2.52 8.43 6.20
N ALA A 63 3.47 9.11 6.81
CA ALA A 63 4.50 8.47 7.62
C ALA A 63 3.90 7.65 8.76
N GLN A 64 2.87 8.17 9.42
CA GLN A 64 2.17 7.46 10.50
C GLN A 64 1.51 6.18 9.99
N GLN A 65 0.90 6.23 8.83
CA GLN A 65 0.28 5.04 8.21
C GLN A 65 1.33 4.00 7.83
N VAL A 66 2.44 4.41 7.23
CA VAL A 66 3.57 3.50 6.94
C VAL A 66 4.10 2.90 8.24
N ASN A 67 4.21 3.70 9.29
CA ASN A 67 4.65 3.22 10.60
C ASN A 67 3.73 2.12 11.16
N GLY A 68 2.42 2.26 10.97
CA GLY A 68 1.44 1.28 11.44
C GLY A 68 1.32 0.03 10.56
N PHE A 69 1.29 0.20 9.25
CA PHE A 69 1.03 -0.89 8.30
C PHE A 69 2.30 -1.54 7.74
N GLY A 70 3.38 -0.79 7.60
CA GLY A 70 4.59 -1.26 6.92
C GLY A 70 5.36 -2.30 7.71
N CYS A 71 5.85 -3.31 7.00
CA CYS A 71 6.70 -4.37 7.53
C CYS A 71 7.97 -4.49 6.68
N LYS A 72 9.02 -5.05 7.27
CA LYS A 72 10.24 -5.37 6.52
C LYS A 72 9.91 -6.21 5.28
N GLY A 73 10.44 -5.81 4.14
CA GLY A 73 10.20 -6.49 2.87
C GLY A 73 9.04 -5.94 2.06
N ASP A 74 8.19 -5.10 2.65
CA ASP A 74 7.14 -4.40 1.91
C ASP A 74 7.74 -3.36 0.96
N VAL A 75 6.92 -2.84 0.09
CA VAL A 75 7.27 -1.80 -0.88
C VAL A 75 6.47 -0.54 -0.61
N PHE A 76 7.16 0.58 -0.50
CA PHE A 76 6.55 1.90 -0.51
C PHE A 76 6.75 2.55 -1.88
N MET A 77 5.66 3.02 -2.48
CA MET A 77 5.72 3.80 -3.72
C MET A 77 5.32 5.24 -3.44
N GLY A 78 6.28 6.14 -3.56
CA GLY A 78 6.07 7.59 -3.42
C GLY A 78 5.90 8.25 -4.78
N ILE A 79 4.85 9.04 -4.94
CA ILE A 79 4.57 9.79 -6.16
C ILE A 79 4.59 11.27 -5.82
N SER A 80 5.48 12.01 -6.44
CA SER A 80 5.64 13.45 -6.21
C SER A 80 6.22 14.13 -7.44
N THR A 81 5.50 15.04 -8.05
CA THR A 81 5.95 15.75 -9.26
C THR A 81 7.32 16.42 -9.05
N SER A 82 7.48 17.18 -7.98
CA SER A 82 8.76 17.82 -7.63
C SER A 82 9.78 16.85 -7.02
N GLY A 83 9.30 15.74 -6.46
CA GLY A 83 10.11 14.83 -5.66
C GLY A 83 10.58 15.41 -4.33
N ASN A 84 9.99 16.53 -3.90
CA ASN A 84 10.38 17.24 -2.67
C ASN A 84 9.21 17.43 -1.69
N SER A 85 8.07 16.78 -1.93
CA SER A 85 6.93 16.82 -1.02
C SER A 85 7.30 16.24 0.34
N LYS A 86 7.17 17.02 1.40
CA LYS A 86 7.50 16.57 2.76
C LYS A 86 6.66 15.39 3.22
N TYR A 87 5.38 15.31 2.86
CA TYR A 87 4.51 14.17 3.15
C TYR A 87 5.12 12.86 2.64
N VAL A 88 5.59 12.88 1.41
CA VAL A 88 6.18 11.71 0.75
C VAL A 88 7.56 11.40 1.32
N LEU A 89 8.37 12.42 1.58
CA LEU A 89 9.73 12.25 2.13
C LEU A 89 9.71 11.65 3.53
N PHE A 90 8.80 12.08 4.39
CA PHE A 90 8.65 11.49 5.72
C PHE A 90 8.24 10.02 5.64
N ALA A 91 7.28 9.69 4.79
CA ALA A 91 6.85 8.32 4.56
C ALA A 91 7.99 7.45 3.99
N ALA A 92 8.75 7.97 3.04
CA ALA A 92 9.91 7.28 2.49
C ALA A 92 10.99 7.02 3.56
N THR A 93 11.21 7.98 4.46
CA THR A 93 12.16 7.83 5.56
C THR A 93 11.74 6.71 6.50
N VAL A 94 10.48 6.68 6.91
CA VAL A 94 9.94 5.59 7.76
C VAL A 94 10.08 4.25 7.04
N SER A 95 9.79 4.21 5.75
CA SER A 95 9.90 3.00 4.94
C SER A 95 11.32 2.45 4.93
N LYS A 96 12.31 3.32 4.75
CA LYS A 96 13.73 2.90 4.81
C LYS A 96 14.13 2.40 6.20
N ALA A 97 13.70 3.07 7.25
CA ALA A 97 13.96 2.64 8.63
C ALA A 97 13.36 1.26 8.91
N LYS A 98 12.22 0.96 8.33
CA LYS A 98 11.57 -0.36 8.44
C LYS A 98 12.13 -1.42 7.48
N ARG A 99 13.18 -1.10 6.73
CA ARG A 99 13.79 -2.00 5.73
C ARG A 99 12.82 -2.43 4.63
N MET A 100 11.95 -1.52 4.26
CA MET A 100 11.09 -1.64 3.08
C MET A 100 11.85 -1.17 1.84
N LYS A 101 11.42 -1.61 0.66
CA LYS A 101 11.89 -1.04 -0.61
C LYS A 101 11.16 0.26 -0.91
N VAL A 102 11.87 1.24 -1.44
CA VAL A 102 11.29 2.53 -1.80
C VAL A 102 11.39 2.73 -3.31
N ILE A 103 10.23 2.90 -3.94
CA ILE A 103 10.11 3.25 -5.36
C ILE A 103 9.62 4.69 -5.43
N GLY A 104 10.28 5.52 -6.21
CA GLY A 104 9.90 6.92 -6.41
C GLY A 104 9.45 7.20 -7.84
N LEU A 105 8.29 7.79 -7.97
CA LEU A 105 7.81 8.35 -9.25
C LEU A 105 7.89 9.87 -9.14
N THR A 106 8.83 10.48 -9.86
CA THR A 106 9.06 11.94 -9.81
C THR A 106 9.44 12.47 -11.18
N GLY A 107 9.01 13.70 -11.46
CA GLY A 107 9.39 14.41 -12.66
C GLY A 107 10.81 15.00 -12.62
N ALA A 108 11.41 15.09 -11.43
CA ALA A 108 12.73 15.68 -11.23
C ALA A 108 13.79 14.62 -10.92
N LYS A 109 14.80 14.52 -11.79
CA LYS A 109 15.89 13.51 -11.64
C LYS A 109 16.71 13.71 -10.37
N ASN A 110 16.91 14.95 -9.94
CA ASN A 110 17.76 15.31 -8.81
C ASN A 110 16.94 15.76 -7.59
N SER A 111 15.84 15.07 -7.33
CA SER A 111 14.99 15.38 -6.18
C SER A 111 15.43 14.62 -4.92
N LYS A 112 14.96 15.09 -3.77
CA LYS A 112 15.20 14.40 -2.48
C LYS A 112 14.63 13.00 -2.47
N LEU A 113 13.46 12.81 -3.08
CA LEU A 113 12.85 11.49 -3.19
C LEU A 113 13.71 10.55 -4.07
N ALA A 114 14.18 11.05 -5.21
CA ALA A 114 15.04 10.26 -6.10
C ALA A 114 16.31 9.76 -5.38
N ALA A 115 16.90 10.60 -4.52
CA ALA A 115 18.06 10.23 -3.72
C ALA A 115 17.76 9.14 -2.68
N MET A 116 16.52 9.00 -2.25
CA MET A 116 16.09 8.02 -1.23
C MET A 116 15.59 6.70 -1.80
N THR A 117 15.36 6.63 -3.11
CA THR A 117 14.76 5.46 -3.74
C THR A 117 15.76 4.36 -4.02
N ASP A 118 15.29 3.13 -3.93
CA ASP A 118 16.00 1.95 -4.44
C ASP A 118 15.79 1.82 -5.96
N MET A 119 14.68 2.41 -6.46
CA MET A 119 14.34 2.45 -7.87
C MET A 119 13.48 3.70 -8.15
N HIS A 120 13.72 4.34 -9.25
CA HIS A 120 12.89 5.45 -9.70
C HIS A 120 12.91 5.60 -11.23
#